data_307d4ce29d29ddb10a8c927a60ecf11c
#
_entry.id   307d4ce29d29ddb10a8c927a60ecf11c
#
_cell.length_a   1.000
_cell.length_b   1.000
_cell.length_c   1.000
_cell.angle_alpha   90.00
_cell.angle_beta   90.00
_cell.angle_gamma   90.00
#
_symmetry.space_group_name_H-M   'P 1'
#
loop_
_entity.id
_entity.type
_entity.pdbx_description
1 polymer ?
#
loop_
_entity_poly.entity_id
_entity_poly.type
_entity_poly.pdbx_seq_one_letter_code
_entity_poly.pdbx_strand_id
1 'polypeptide(L)'
;MKKFFLAMMLVLSASFAVVAATPEEEAAARIANLEKMLKFMPAATGMADLDAYVKASADAGTLAVANSVLLKAVVEGDATPENILKLGMGVKAEQEALTESTKLAPKAAEGLKSLNPMKMGKAKKALDFGNKCNQIVTEETAYQAEIVAKLGK
;
A
#
# COMPACT_ATOMS: atom_id res chain seq x y z
N MET A 1 -53.90 -13.68 5.71
CA MET A 1 -52.69 -13.67 4.85
C MET A 1 -51.84 -12.42 4.93
N LYS A 2 -52.27 -11.27 5.47
CA LYS A 2 -51.47 -10.04 5.60
C LYS A 2 -50.48 -10.02 6.78
N LYS A 3 -50.59 -10.89 7.77
CA LYS A 3 -49.74 -10.92 8.95
C LYS A 3 -48.47 -11.78 8.78
N PHE A 4 -48.46 -12.66 7.78
CA PHE A 4 -47.29 -13.50 7.49
C PHE A 4 -46.20 -12.78 6.68
N PHE A 5 -46.57 -11.77 5.91
CA PHE A 5 -45.66 -10.98 5.09
C PHE A 5 -44.84 -10.00 5.93
N LEU A 6 -45.37 -9.52 7.06
CA LEU A 6 -44.66 -8.56 7.92
C LEU A 6 -43.57 -9.25 8.77
N ALA A 7 -43.78 -10.51 9.13
CA ALA A 7 -42.78 -11.30 9.87
C ALA A 7 -41.56 -11.70 9.01
N MET A 8 -41.75 -11.88 7.70
CA MET A 8 -40.68 -12.26 6.79
C MET A 8 -39.83 -11.07 6.36
N MET A 9 -40.32 -9.84 6.40
CA MET A 9 -39.53 -8.63 6.17
C MET A 9 -38.65 -8.22 7.38
N LEU A 10 -39.01 -8.63 8.58
CA LEU A 10 -38.24 -8.28 9.80
C LEU A 10 -37.01 -9.22 10.00
N VAL A 11 -36.99 -10.39 9.36
CA VAL A 11 -35.89 -11.35 9.46
C VAL A 11 -34.79 -11.03 8.44
N LEU A 12 -35.09 -10.31 7.36
CA LEU A 12 -34.09 -9.90 6.35
C LEU A 12 -33.33 -8.62 6.70
N SER A 13 -33.76 -7.86 7.71
CA SER A 13 -33.09 -6.64 8.12
C SER A 13 -32.03 -6.82 9.22
N ALA A 14 -31.84 -8.05 9.72
CA ALA A 14 -30.91 -8.34 10.83
C ALA A 14 -29.58 -8.97 10.40
N SER A 15 -29.26 -9.02 9.10
CA SER A 15 -28.10 -9.80 8.63
C SER A 15 -27.06 -9.04 7.82
N PHE A 16 -27.05 -7.71 7.86
CA PHE A 16 -25.95 -6.91 7.34
C PHE A 16 -25.40 -5.98 8.41
N ALA A 17 -24.93 -6.56 9.51
CA ALA A 17 -23.83 -5.96 10.22
C ALA A 17 -22.61 -6.10 9.27
N VAL A 18 -22.34 -5.06 8.50
CA VAL A 18 -21.04 -4.89 7.86
C VAL A 18 -20.06 -4.84 9.03
N VAL A 19 -19.44 -5.97 9.35
CA VAL A 19 -18.31 -6.00 10.28
C VAL A 19 -17.24 -5.17 9.60
N ALA A 20 -16.99 -3.97 10.12
CA ALA A 20 -15.88 -3.16 9.64
C ALA A 20 -14.60 -3.98 9.79
N ALA A 21 -13.78 -4.03 8.74
CA ALA A 21 -12.50 -4.73 8.78
C ALA A 21 -11.64 -4.16 9.91
N THR A 22 -10.90 -5.02 10.59
CA THR A 22 -9.95 -4.57 11.60
C THR A 22 -8.76 -3.86 10.93
N PRO A 23 -8.03 -2.99 11.65
CA PRO A 23 -6.80 -2.36 11.10
C PRO A 23 -5.80 -3.40 10.59
N GLU A 24 -5.70 -4.56 11.22
CA GLU A 24 -4.85 -5.67 10.81
C GLU A 24 -5.32 -6.31 9.51
N GLU A 25 -6.62 -6.50 9.33
CA GLU A 25 -7.21 -7.04 8.09
C GLU A 25 -7.02 -6.06 6.94
N GLU A 26 -7.19 -4.76 7.19
CA GLU A 26 -6.94 -3.72 6.20
C GLU A 26 -5.47 -3.65 5.80
N ALA A 27 -4.53 -3.74 6.75
CA ALA A 27 -3.11 -3.80 6.49
C ALA A 27 -2.74 -5.04 5.66
N ALA A 28 -3.26 -6.21 6.01
CA ALA A 28 -3.04 -7.43 5.25
C ALA A 28 -3.55 -7.31 3.80
N ALA A 29 -4.72 -6.70 3.60
CA ALA A 29 -5.28 -6.46 2.27
C ALA A 29 -4.43 -5.47 1.45
N ARG A 30 -3.91 -4.39 2.08
CA ARG A 30 -2.98 -3.45 1.44
C ARG A 30 -1.71 -4.14 0.98
N ILE A 31 -1.09 -4.96 1.84
CA ILE A 31 0.14 -5.70 1.51
C ILE A 31 -0.10 -6.70 0.39
N ALA A 32 -1.18 -7.47 0.43
CA ALA A 32 -1.52 -8.42 -0.63
C ALA A 32 -1.72 -7.72 -2.00
N ASN A 33 -2.35 -6.53 -2.00
CA ASN A 33 -2.49 -5.71 -3.20
C ASN A 33 -1.14 -5.19 -3.69
N LEU A 34 -0.29 -4.72 -2.78
CA LEU A 34 1.05 -4.21 -3.10
C LEU A 34 1.94 -5.31 -3.70
N GLU A 35 1.97 -6.50 -3.10
CA GLU A 35 2.69 -7.67 -3.64
C GLU A 35 2.23 -8.02 -5.06
N LYS A 36 0.92 -8.01 -5.30
CA LYS A 36 0.37 -8.23 -6.63
C LYS A 36 0.81 -7.16 -7.61
N MET A 37 0.76 -5.89 -7.21
CA MET A 37 1.22 -4.78 -8.05
C MET A 37 2.70 -4.91 -8.40
N LEU A 38 3.57 -5.23 -7.44
CA LEU A 38 5.01 -5.40 -7.65
C LEU A 38 5.32 -6.54 -8.63
N LYS A 39 4.56 -7.64 -8.60
CA LYS A 39 4.69 -8.74 -9.59
C LYS A 39 4.35 -8.30 -11.02
N PHE A 40 3.49 -7.31 -11.18
CA PHE A 40 3.03 -6.79 -12.47
C PHE A 40 3.52 -5.37 -12.73
N MET A 41 4.70 -5.04 -12.21
CA MET A 41 5.32 -3.74 -12.45
C MET A 41 5.41 -3.44 -13.96
N PRO A 42 5.04 -2.24 -14.42
CA PRO A 42 5.08 -1.89 -15.82
C PRO A 42 6.52 -1.90 -16.35
N ALA A 43 6.68 -2.39 -17.58
CA ALA A 43 7.97 -2.32 -18.27
C ALA A 43 8.38 -0.87 -18.51
N ALA A 44 9.69 -0.62 -18.55
CA ALA A 44 10.27 0.70 -18.80
C ALA A 44 9.62 1.42 -19.98
N THR A 45 9.31 2.68 -19.81
CA THR A 45 8.65 3.51 -20.81
C THR A 45 9.63 4.14 -21.79
N GLY A 46 10.91 4.21 -21.41
CA GLY A 46 11.97 4.97 -22.09
C GLY A 46 12.01 6.44 -21.71
N MET A 47 11.22 6.84 -20.70
CA MET A 47 11.23 8.18 -20.11
C MET A 47 11.96 8.13 -18.77
N ALA A 48 13.16 8.70 -18.72
CA ALA A 48 14.05 8.56 -17.57
C ALA A 48 13.40 8.95 -16.24
N ASP A 49 12.71 10.09 -16.17
CA ASP A 49 12.06 10.57 -14.95
C ASP A 49 10.88 9.69 -14.53
N LEU A 50 10.09 9.20 -15.48
CA LEU A 50 8.97 8.30 -15.19
C LEU A 50 9.46 6.92 -14.76
N ASP A 51 10.46 6.38 -15.45
CA ASP A 51 11.04 5.08 -15.12
C ASP A 51 11.75 5.12 -13.76
N ALA A 52 12.41 6.23 -13.41
CA ALA A 52 12.98 6.47 -12.09
C ALA A 52 11.90 6.54 -11.01
N TYR A 53 10.80 7.24 -11.27
CA TYR A 53 9.65 7.31 -10.36
C TYR A 53 9.03 5.94 -10.09
N VAL A 54 8.76 5.18 -11.15
CA VAL A 54 8.20 3.81 -11.04
C VAL A 54 9.12 2.91 -10.21
N LYS A 55 10.42 2.98 -10.47
CA LYS A 55 11.41 2.20 -9.73
C LYS A 55 11.43 2.59 -8.25
N ALA A 56 11.51 3.88 -7.93
CA ALA A 56 11.54 4.36 -6.55
C ALA A 56 10.24 3.99 -5.79
N SER A 57 9.09 4.05 -6.45
CA SER A 57 7.81 3.61 -5.88
C SER A 57 7.80 2.10 -5.61
N ALA A 58 8.35 1.29 -6.51
CA ALA A 58 8.46 -0.15 -6.33
C ALA A 58 9.47 -0.52 -5.22
N ASP A 59 10.58 0.20 -5.10
CA ASP A 59 11.56 0.02 -4.03
C ASP A 59 10.92 0.30 -2.65
N ALA A 60 10.17 1.41 -2.51
CA ALA A 60 9.40 1.71 -1.30
C ALA A 60 8.37 0.63 -1.00
N GLY A 61 7.63 0.16 -2.01
CA GLY A 61 6.68 -0.94 -1.86
C GLY A 61 7.32 -2.25 -1.41
N THR A 62 8.50 -2.55 -1.90
CA THR A 62 9.26 -3.75 -1.50
C THR A 62 9.65 -3.69 -0.03
N LEU A 63 10.07 -2.51 0.45
CA LEU A 63 10.36 -2.30 1.88
C LEU A 63 9.11 -2.45 2.74
N ALA A 64 7.97 -1.89 2.32
CA ALA A 64 6.69 -2.03 3.03
C ALA A 64 6.28 -3.50 3.20
N VAL A 65 6.41 -4.30 2.14
CA VAL A 65 6.13 -5.75 2.19
C VAL A 65 7.09 -6.45 3.16
N ALA A 66 8.39 -6.18 3.08
CA ALA A 66 9.38 -6.80 3.96
C ALA A 66 9.14 -6.44 5.43
N ASN A 67 8.84 -5.17 5.73
CA ASN A 67 8.53 -4.71 7.08
C ASN A 67 7.24 -5.33 7.62
N SER A 68 6.23 -5.53 6.76
CA SER A 68 4.97 -6.19 7.13
C SER A 68 5.19 -7.64 7.59
N VAL A 69 6.08 -8.38 6.93
CA VAL A 69 6.46 -9.74 7.34
C VAL A 69 7.11 -9.73 8.73
N LEU A 70 8.04 -8.81 8.96
CA LEU A 70 8.70 -8.68 10.26
C LEU A 70 7.72 -8.20 11.34
N LEU A 71 6.84 -7.24 11.03
CA LEU A 71 5.80 -6.76 11.93
C LEU A 71 4.91 -7.91 12.40
N LYS A 72 4.47 -8.74 11.45
CA LYS A 72 3.63 -9.91 11.76
C LYS A 72 4.32 -10.85 12.74
N ALA A 73 5.58 -11.19 12.49
CA ALA A 73 6.35 -12.05 13.40
C ALA A 73 6.48 -11.45 14.80
N VAL A 74 6.75 -10.14 14.90
CA VAL A 74 6.87 -9.42 16.17
C VAL A 74 5.54 -9.43 16.94
N VAL A 75 4.42 -9.20 16.27
CA VAL A 75 3.08 -9.16 16.89
C VAL A 75 2.63 -10.56 17.31
N GLU A 76 2.98 -11.60 16.56
CA GLU A 76 2.61 -13.01 16.84
C GLU A 76 3.47 -13.68 17.91
N GLY A 77 4.48 -13.01 18.49
CA GLY A 77 5.20 -13.49 19.66
C GLY A 77 6.73 -13.35 19.62
N ASP A 78 7.31 -12.87 18.53
CA ASP A 78 8.77 -12.64 18.41
C ASP A 78 9.17 -11.18 18.70
N ALA A 79 8.54 -10.60 19.74
CA ALA A 79 8.73 -9.22 20.17
C ALA A 79 10.04 -9.04 20.97
N THR A 80 11.16 -9.49 20.42
CA THR A 80 12.47 -9.24 21.03
C THR A 80 12.89 -7.78 20.83
N PRO A 81 13.68 -7.18 21.74
CA PRO A 81 14.21 -5.81 21.56
C PRO A 81 14.94 -5.63 20.22
N GLU A 82 15.64 -6.65 19.77
CA GLU A 82 16.36 -6.66 18.48
C GLU A 82 15.38 -6.57 17.30
N ASN A 83 14.32 -7.38 17.29
CA ASN A 83 13.31 -7.39 16.22
C ASN A 83 12.50 -6.10 16.20
N ILE A 84 12.18 -5.54 17.36
CA ILE A 84 11.50 -4.23 17.46
C ILE A 84 12.39 -3.13 16.91
N LEU A 85 13.68 -3.11 17.26
CA LEU A 85 14.64 -2.15 16.72
C LEU A 85 14.79 -2.29 15.21
N LYS A 86 14.93 -3.53 14.72
CA LYS A 86 15.04 -3.83 13.29
C LYS A 86 13.82 -3.36 12.52
N LEU A 87 12.62 -3.61 13.06
CA LEU A 87 11.37 -3.13 12.47
C LEU A 87 11.32 -1.60 12.42
N GLY A 88 11.70 -0.92 13.51
CA GLY A 88 11.76 0.54 13.55
C GLY A 88 12.72 1.13 12.51
N MET A 89 13.89 0.51 12.32
CA MET A 89 14.85 0.90 11.28
C MET A 89 14.28 0.64 9.88
N GLY A 90 13.58 -0.48 9.68
CA GLY A 90 12.92 -0.81 8.42
C GLY A 90 11.83 0.19 8.05
N VAL A 91 10.98 0.56 8.99
CA VAL A 91 9.93 1.59 8.78
C VAL A 91 10.53 2.95 8.43
N LYS A 92 11.66 3.32 9.07
CA LYS A 92 12.38 4.55 8.72
C LYS A 92 12.92 4.52 7.30
N ALA A 93 13.55 3.41 6.89
CA ALA A 93 14.04 3.23 5.52
C ALA A 93 12.90 3.29 4.48
N GLU A 94 11.74 2.73 4.81
CA GLU A 94 10.54 2.82 3.98
C GLU A 94 10.05 4.27 3.83
N GLN A 95 10.03 5.07 4.92
CA GLN A 95 9.69 6.49 4.88
C GLN A 95 10.64 7.30 4.01
N GLU A 96 11.94 7.01 4.09
CA GLU A 96 12.95 7.64 3.25
C GLU A 96 12.74 7.30 1.77
N ALA A 97 12.51 6.03 1.43
CA ALA A 97 12.23 5.59 0.07
C ALA A 97 10.93 6.20 -0.49
N LEU A 98 9.87 6.26 0.32
CA LEU A 98 8.61 6.92 -0.04
C LEU A 98 8.82 8.42 -0.30
N THR A 99 9.62 9.09 0.51
CA THR A 99 9.95 10.50 0.35
C THR A 99 10.70 10.74 -0.97
N GLU A 100 11.68 9.90 -1.30
CA GLU A 100 12.41 9.98 -2.56
C GLU A 100 11.49 9.74 -3.77
N SER A 101 10.65 8.73 -3.72
CA SER A 101 9.66 8.47 -4.75
C SER A 101 8.73 9.67 -4.95
N THR A 102 8.19 10.23 -3.88
CA THR A 102 7.27 11.38 -3.94
C THR A 102 7.92 12.61 -4.57
N LYS A 103 9.21 12.85 -4.36
CA LYS A 103 9.95 13.95 -5.01
C LYS A 103 10.05 13.79 -6.53
N LEU A 104 10.04 12.57 -7.04
CA LEU A 104 10.12 12.28 -8.47
C LEU A 104 8.77 12.42 -9.19
N ALA A 105 7.66 12.30 -8.48
CA ALA A 105 6.31 12.31 -9.04
C ALA A 105 5.99 13.54 -9.93
N PRO A 106 6.32 14.79 -9.53
CA PRO A 106 6.03 15.96 -10.38
C PRO A 106 6.75 15.93 -11.73
N LYS A 107 8.03 15.55 -11.76
CA LYS A 107 8.81 15.43 -13.01
C LYS A 107 8.28 14.30 -13.88
N ALA A 108 7.94 13.17 -13.30
CA ALA A 108 7.33 12.06 -14.02
C ALA A 108 6.00 12.47 -14.68
N ALA A 109 5.16 13.22 -13.97
CA ALA A 109 3.89 13.74 -14.51
C ALA A 109 4.10 14.81 -15.60
N GLU A 110 5.11 15.69 -15.45
CA GLU A 110 5.44 16.70 -16.45
C GLU A 110 5.86 16.09 -17.78
N GLY A 111 6.66 15.03 -17.76
CA GLY A 111 7.09 14.33 -18.95
C GLY A 111 5.94 13.81 -19.81
N LEU A 112 4.77 13.53 -19.23
CA LEU A 112 3.61 13.09 -19.99
C LEU A 112 3.01 14.17 -20.89
N LYS A 113 3.15 15.45 -20.55
CA LYS A 113 2.53 16.57 -21.28
C LYS A 113 3.04 16.71 -22.72
N SER A 114 4.27 16.25 -22.98
CA SER A 114 4.94 16.33 -24.28
C SER A 114 4.85 15.05 -25.11
N LEU A 115 4.12 14.02 -24.64
CA LEU A 115 4.10 12.72 -25.29
C LEU A 115 3.16 12.64 -26.49
N ASN A 116 3.64 11.92 -27.50
CA ASN A 116 2.81 11.45 -28.61
C ASN A 116 1.68 10.53 -28.07
N PRO A 117 0.44 10.64 -28.59
CA PRO A 117 -0.70 9.81 -28.20
C PRO A 117 -0.42 8.30 -28.17
N MET A 118 0.39 7.78 -29.08
CA MET A 118 0.75 6.34 -29.12
C MET A 118 1.55 5.88 -27.89
N LYS A 119 2.36 6.76 -27.29
CA LYS A 119 3.16 6.47 -26.09
C LYS A 119 2.40 6.77 -24.80
N MET A 120 1.38 7.61 -24.87
CA MET A 120 0.61 8.09 -23.72
C MET A 120 0.00 6.97 -22.89
N GLY A 121 -0.57 5.94 -23.52
CA GLY A 121 -1.23 4.85 -22.82
C GLY A 121 -0.30 4.07 -21.90
N LYS A 122 0.92 3.78 -22.37
CA LYS A 122 1.95 3.08 -21.58
C LYS A 122 2.46 3.96 -20.43
N ALA A 123 2.72 5.23 -20.72
CA ALA A 123 3.23 6.18 -19.74
C ALA A 123 2.19 6.46 -18.64
N LYS A 124 0.90 6.60 -18.97
CA LYS A 124 -0.17 6.72 -17.96
C LYS A 124 -0.24 5.51 -17.04
N LYS A 125 -0.19 4.29 -17.57
CA LYS A 125 -0.18 3.06 -16.75
C LYS A 125 1.01 3.03 -15.78
N ALA A 126 2.19 3.47 -16.24
CA ALA A 126 3.38 3.55 -15.40
C ALA A 126 3.24 4.60 -14.30
N LEU A 127 2.70 5.79 -14.60
CA LEU A 127 2.42 6.83 -13.62
C LEU A 127 1.37 6.37 -12.60
N ASP A 128 0.28 5.75 -13.06
CA ASP A 128 -0.78 5.21 -12.20
C ASP A 128 -0.25 4.12 -11.26
N PHE A 129 0.66 3.27 -11.73
CA PHE A 129 1.34 2.29 -10.89
C PHE A 129 2.09 2.98 -9.74
N GLY A 130 2.96 3.96 -10.06
CA GLY A 130 3.72 4.68 -9.05
C GLY A 130 2.83 5.40 -8.04
N ASN A 131 1.77 6.07 -8.49
CA ASN A 131 0.82 6.77 -7.63
C ASN A 131 0.11 5.82 -6.67
N LYS A 132 -0.41 4.69 -7.17
CA LYS A 132 -1.09 3.69 -6.35
C LYS A 132 -0.14 3.00 -5.37
N CYS A 133 1.08 2.69 -5.80
CA CYS A 133 2.10 2.12 -4.95
C CYS A 133 2.41 3.08 -3.79
N ASN A 134 2.69 4.35 -4.08
CA ASN A 134 2.97 5.35 -3.05
C ASN A 134 1.79 5.59 -2.12
N GLN A 135 0.55 5.55 -2.61
CA GLN A 135 -0.63 5.65 -1.75
C GLN A 135 -0.68 4.50 -0.74
N ILE A 136 -0.55 3.26 -1.21
CA ILE A 136 -0.58 2.08 -0.33
C ILE A 136 0.57 2.12 0.67
N VAL A 137 1.78 2.45 0.21
CA VAL A 137 2.96 2.56 1.08
C VAL A 137 2.77 3.63 2.15
N THR A 138 2.16 4.78 1.81
CA THR A 138 1.87 5.84 2.79
C THR A 138 0.98 5.34 3.92
N GLU A 139 -0.11 4.65 3.58
CA GLU A 139 -1.05 4.10 4.56
C GLU A 139 -0.41 3.00 5.40
N GLU A 140 0.38 2.13 4.77
CA GLU A 140 1.05 1.02 5.45
C GLU A 140 2.16 1.51 6.37
N THR A 141 2.99 2.45 5.93
CA THR A 141 4.04 3.06 6.76
C THR A 141 3.45 3.72 8.02
N ALA A 142 2.32 4.40 7.89
CA ALA A 142 1.63 5.00 9.05
C ALA A 142 1.17 3.93 10.05
N TYR A 143 0.57 2.85 9.56
CA TYR A 143 0.16 1.72 10.39
C TYR A 143 1.34 1.05 11.10
N GLN A 144 2.41 0.73 10.37
CA GLN A 144 3.60 0.10 10.92
C GLN A 144 4.29 0.99 11.98
N ALA A 145 4.39 2.30 11.71
CA ALA A 145 4.96 3.26 12.66
C ALA A 145 4.15 3.34 13.95
N GLU A 146 2.82 3.29 13.88
CA GLU A 146 1.94 3.26 15.04
C GLU A 146 2.21 2.02 15.91
N ILE A 147 2.33 0.84 15.31
CA ILE A 147 2.62 -0.40 16.04
C ILE A 147 4.00 -0.35 16.67
N VAL A 148 5.04 0.09 15.94
CA VAL A 148 6.40 0.27 16.49
C VAL A 148 6.37 1.19 17.71
N ALA A 149 5.64 2.30 17.66
CA ALA A 149 5.52 3.23 18.78
C ALA A 149 4.81 2.61 20.00
N LYS A 150 3.91 1.65 19.81
CA LYS A 150 3.25 0.90 20.89
C LYS A 150 4.18 -0.16 21.50
N LEU A 151 5.00 -0.81 20.68
CA LEU A 151 5.93 -1.87 21.12
C LEU A 151 7.15 -1.32 21.85
N GLY A 152 7.54 -0.07 21.59
CA GLY A 152 8.69 0.59 22.21
C GLY A 152 8.41 1.23 23.58
N LYS A 153 7.20 1.04 24.13
CA LYS A 153 6.80 1.54 25.47
C LYS A 153 6.86 0.42 26.50
#